data_9f9c7acf186419e015076d25d5dee04b
#
_entry.id   9f9c7acf186419e015076d25d5dee04b
#
_cell.length_a   1.000
_cell.length_b   1.000
_cell.length_c   1.000
_cell.angle_alpha   90.00
_cell.angle_beta   90.00
_cell.angle_gamma   90.00
#
_symmetry.space_group_name_H-M   'P 1'
#
loop_
_entity.id
_entity.type
_entity.pdbx_description
1 polymer ?
#
loop_
_entity_poly.entity_id
_entity_poly.type
_entity_poly.pdbx_seq_one_letter_code
_entity_poly.pdbx_strand_id
1 'polypeptide(L)'
;MTRLRNFEYADYGARYQERSSAERWSWPVEPSAITRIGDTVTRDRGGGRPHKGIDVFVPSGTAVVAAKRGTVLRVVDGRYSTRASARRAGLFVDVLGSDSLVYRYLHLGDAAVRGGQTLTLGDPIGSVAPAMTSGLADTPHLHFEVRASDFQRAREDYGAALNPLRLLPTIKLRA
;
A
#
# COMPACT_ATOMS: atom_id res chain seq x y z
N MET A 1 -27.38 -2.87 10.72
CA MET A 1 -26.01 -2.96 10.17
C MET A 1 -26.13 -3.19 8.68
N THR A 2 -26.03 -2.13 7.89
CA THR A 2 -26.17 -2.18 6.43
C THR A 2 -24.84 -2.65 5.86
N ARG A 3 -24.84 -3.82 5.20
CA ARG A 3 -23.69 -4.27 4.41
C ARG A 3 -23.44 -3.25 3.32
N LEU A 4 -22.35 -2.51 3.40
CA LEU A 4 -21.86 -1.71 2.27
C LEU A 4 -21.58 -2.69 1.12
N ARG A 5 -22.33 -2.55 0.03
CA ARG A 5 -22.28 -3.47 -1.12
C ARG A 5 -21.00 -3.18 -1.92
N ASN A 6 -20.42 -4.21 -2.54
CA ASN A 6 -19.27 -4.10 -3.45
C ASN A 6 -19.43 -3.00 -4.52
N PHE A 7 -20.66 -2.59 -4.80
CA PHE A 7 -21.02 -1.55 -5.75
C PHE A 7 -20.53 -0.15 -5.33
N GLU A 8 -20.55 0.18 -4.03
CA GLU A 8 -20.11 1.50 -3.52
C GLU A 8 -18.60 1.70 -3.64
N TYR A 9 -17.82 0.62 -3.57
CA TYR A 9 -16.36 0.70 -3.72
C TYR A 9 -15.92 0.93 -5.18
N ALA A 10 -16.65 0.35 -6.13
CA ALA A 10 -16.40 0.59 -7.54
C ALA A 10 -16.67 2.06 -7.91
N ASP A 11 -17.73 2.62 -7.35
CA ASP A 11 -18.17 4.00 -7.57
C ASP A 11 -17.24 5.01 -6.88
N TYR A 12 -16.69 4.65 -5.71
CA TYR A 12 -15.73 5.49 -4.99
C TYR A 12 -14.41 5.65 -5.79
N GLY A 13 -13.88 4.56 -6.34
CA GLY A 13 -12.69 4.60 -7.21
C GLY A 13 -12.93 5.41 -8.49
N ALA A 14 -14.09 5.26 -9.14
CA ALA A 14 -14.44 6.02 -10.33
C ALA A 14 -14.58 7.52 -10.03
N ARG A 15 -15.27 7.90 -8.96
CA ARG A 15 -15.40 9.30 -8.53
C ARG A 15 -14.06 9.94 -8.19
N TYR A 16 -13.11 9.17 -7.63
CA TYR A 16 -11.75 9.66 -7.37
C TYR A 16 -10.96 9.86 -8.66
N GLN A 17 -11.10 8.99 -9.65
CA GLN A 17 -10.49 9.18 -10.96
C GLN A 17 -11.02 10.42 -11.67
N GLU A 18 -12.32 10.69 -11.61
CA GLU A 18 -12.93 11.88 -12.22
C GLU A 18 -12.54 13.18 -11.51
N ARG A 19 -12.44 13.18 -10.18
CA ARG A 19 -12.07 14.37 -9.40
C ARG A 19 -10.60 14.74 -9.51
N SER A 20 -9.74 13.83 -9.91
CA SER A 20 -8.30 13.98 -9.82
C SER A 20 -7.58 14.04 -11.17
N SER A 21 -8.26 14.46 -12.23
CA SER A 21 -7.60 14.67 -13.54
C SER A 21 -6.37 15.60 -13.45
N ALA A 22 -6.25 16.41 -12.40
CA ALA A 22 -5.08 17.23 -12.11
C ALA A 22 -4.02 16.55 -11.20
N GLU A 23 -4.34 15.43 -10.52
CA GLU A 23 -3.42 14.77 -9.59
C GLU A 23 -3.14 13.33 -10.01
N ARG A 24 -1.94 13.11 -10.52
CA ARG A 24 -1.49 11.80 -10.99
C ARG A 24 -1.25 10.83 -9.84
N TRP A 25 -1.51 9.53 -10.09
CA TRP A 25 -0.95 8.41 -9.35
C TRP A 25 0.23 7.83 -10.11
N SER A 26 1.19 7.28 -9.38
CA SER A 26 2.29 6.50 -9.94
C SER A 26 2.34 5.13 -9.29
N TRP A 27 2.93 4.17 -9.97
CA TRP A 27 3.30 2.92 -9.34
C TRP A 27 4.29 3.20 -8.22
N PRO A 28 4.16 2.49 -7.07
CA PRO A 28 5.06 2.68 -5.93
C PRO A 28 6.45 2.07 -6.13
N VAL A 29 6.67 1.45 -7.26
CA VAL A 29 7.96 0.90 -7.73
C VAL A 29 8.11 1.17 -9.22
N GLU A 30 9.32 1.11 -9.75
CA GLU A 30 9.55 1.20 -11.19
C GLU A 30 8.80 0.07 -11.93
N PRO A 31 7.89 0.36 -12.86
CA PRO A 31 7.08 -0.65 -13.55
C PRO A 31 7.91 -1.73 -14.27
N SER A 32 9.08 -1.38 -14.79
CA SER A 32 9.97 -2.33 -15.47
C SER A 32 10.60 -3.36 -14.52
N ALA A 33 10.61 -3.11 -13.22
CA ALA A 33 11.07 -4.04 -12.20
C ALA A 33 9.99 -5.05 -11.78
N ILE A 34 8.72 -4.82 -12.14
CA ILE A 34 7.61 -5.68 -11.73
C ILE A 34 7.66 -6.99 -12.52
N THR A 35 7.85 -8.09 -11.80
CA THR A 35 7.85 -9.43 -12.39
C THR A 35 6.46 -10.06 -12.41
N ARG A 36 5.62 -9.71 -11.43
CA ARG A 36 4.25 -10.22 -11.29
C ARG A 36 3.44 -9.34 -10.36
N ILE A 37 2.15 -9.22 -10.63
CA ILE A 37 1.16 -8.77 -9.65
C ILE A 37 0.48 -9.99 -9.08
N GLY A 38 0.53 -10.13 -7.77
CA GLY A 38 -0.03 -11.25 -7.03
C GLY A 38 -1.48 -11.03 -6.64
N ASP A 39 -1.81 -11.49 -5.44
CA ASP A 39 -3.16 -11.41 -4.91
C ASP A 39 -3.68 -9.98 -4.85
N THR A 40 -4.95 -9.83 -5.15
CA THR A 40 -5.67 -8.55 -5.09
C THR A 40 -6.52 -8.47 -3.83
N VAL A 41 -7.11 -7.27 -3.60
CA VAL A 41 -8.04 -7.02 -2.50
C VAL A 41 -9.17 -8.06 -2.50
N THR A 42 -9.56 -8.50 -1.31
CA THR A 42 -10.62 -9.48 -1.00
C THR A 42 -10.26 -10.96 -1.10
N ARG A 43 -9.10 -11.33 -1.65
CA ARG A 43 -8.68 -12.73 -1.58
C ARG A 43 -8.55 -13.20 -0.14
N ASP A 44 -9.15 -14.32 0.22
CA ASP A 44 -8.99 -14.91 1.55
C ASP A 44 -7.57 -15.46 1.71
N ARG A 45 -6.87 -14.96 2.72
CA ARG A 45 -5.53 -15.39 3.12
C ARG A 45 -5.57 -16.46 4.21
N GLY A 46 -6.70 -17.15 4.36
CA GLY A 46 -6.97 -18.13 5.40
C GLY A 46 -7.46 -17.51 6.72
N GLY A 47 -8.37 -18.22 7.39
CA GLY A 47 -8.96 -17.81 8.67
C GLY A 47 -9.84 -16.56 8.58
N GLY A 48 -10.51 -16.34 7.44
CA GLY A 48 -11.42 -15.21 7.23
C GLY A 48 -10.71 -13.85 7.17
N ARG A 49 -9.43 -13.81 6.83
CA ARG A 49 -8.65 -12.58 6.69
C ARG A 49 -8.55 -12.16 5.23
N PRO A 50 -9.34 -11.17 4.79
CA PRO A 50 -9.25 -10.68 3.42
C PRO A 50 -7.90 -9.99 3.18
N HIS A 51 -7.33 -10.19 2.00
CA HIS A 51 -6.21 -9.42 1.52
C HIS A 51 -6.62 -7.95 1.36
N LYS A 52 -5.81 -7.02 1.86
CA LYS A 52 -6.19 -5.59 1.94
C LYS A 52 -5.50 -4.71 0.89
N GLY A 53 -4.73 -5.30 -0.01
CA GLY A 53 -3.96 -4.58 -1.02
C GLY A 53 -3.65 -5.43 -2.24
N ILE A 54 -2.53 -5.13 -2.84
CA ILE A 54 -1.91 -5.92 -3.90
C ILE A 54 -0.49 -6.30 -3.51
N ASP A 55 -0.04 -7.47 -3.95
CA ASP A 55 1.35 -7.88 -3.83
C ASP A 55 2.07 -7.61 -5.15
N VAL A 56 3.01 -6.67 -5.13
CA VAL A 56 3.82 -6.28 -6.29
C VAL A 56 5.18 -6.95 -6.18
N PHE A 57 5.37 -8.04 -6.93
CA PHE A 57 6.60 -8.82 -6.89
C PHE A 57 7.70 -8.13 -7.69
N VAL A 58 8.79 -7.83 -7.00
CA VAL A 58 9.99 -7.17 -7.51
C VAL A 58 11.22 -7.74 -6.80
N PRO A 59 12.43 -7.61 -7.34
CA PRO A 59 13.66 -7.98 -6.62
C PRO A 59 13.80 -7.26 -5.29
N SER A 60 14.44 -7.90 -4.30
CA SER A 60 14.85 -7.22 -3.07
C SER A 60 15.76 -6.03 -3.38
N GLY A 61 15.67 -4.98 -2.58
CA GLY A 61 16.41 -3.72 -2.81
C GLY A 61 15.77 -2.81 -3.87
N THR A 62 14.68 -3.23 -4.55
CA THR A 62 13.95 -2.34 -5.46
C THR A 62 13.46 -1.13 -4.68
N ALA A 63 13.74 0.07 -5.21
CA ALA A 63 13.29 1.33 -4.62
C ALA A 63 11.77 1.42 -4.58
N VAL A 64 11.24 1.84 -3.44
CA VAL A 64 9.83 2.13 -3.22
C VAL A 64 9.65 3.64 -3.14
N VAL A 65 8.71 4.17 -3.92
CA VAL A 65 8.47 5.61 -4.04
C VAL A 65 7.02 5.97 -3.72
N ALA A 66 6.77 7.23 -3.42
CA ALA A 66 5.45 7.75 -3.12
C ALA A 66 4.54 7.64 -4.35
N ALA A 67 3.49 6.82 -4.26
CA ALA A 67 2.49 6.64 -5.31
C ALA A 67 1.56 7.84 -5.47
N LYS A 68 1.55 8.73 -4.49
CA LYS A 68 0.77 9.97 -4.43
C LYS A 68 1.50 10.98 -3.56
N ARG A 69 1.38 12.28 -3.86
CA ARG A 69 1.83 13.32 -2.92
C ARG A 69 1.02 13.24 -1.61
N GLY A 70 1.65 13.55 -0.50
CA GLY A 70 0.97 13.46 0.79
C GLY A 70 1.88 13.75 1.96
N THR A 71 1.45 13.34 3.15
CA THR A 71 2.20 13.48 4.40
C THR A 71 2.37 12.11 5.06
N VAL A 72 3.58 11.78 5.45
CA VAL A 72 3.87 10.54 6.19
C VAL A 72 3.17 10.59 7.54
N LEU A 73 2.22 9.69 7.77
CA LEU A 73 1.52 9.56 9.05
C LEU A 73 2.41 8.90 10.08
N ARG A 74 3.09 7.83 9.68
CA ARG A 74 3.98 7.06 10.56
C ARG A 74 4.91 6.14 9.77
N VAL A 75 6.02 5.82 10.40
CA VAL A 75 6.93 4.73 10.07
C VAL A 75 6.90 3.75 11.25
N VAL A 76 6.64 2.48 10.99
CA VAL A 76 6.52 1.47 12.04
C VAL A 76 7.42 0.29 11.71
N ASP A 77 8.36 -0.01 12.60
CA ASP A 77 9.12 -1.25 12.53
C ASP A 77 8.40 -2.35 13.32
N GLY A 78 7.62 -3.14 12.59
CA GLY A 78 6.90 -4.27 13.15
C GLY A 78 7.70 -5.56 13.25
N ARG A 79 8.92 -5.62 12.71
CA ARG A 79 9.73 -6.86 12.61
C ARG A 79 9.92 -7.55 13.94
N TYR A 80 10.10 -6.76 15.00
CA TYR A 80 10.34 -7.25 16.37
C TYR A 80 9.14 -7.04 17.30
N SER A 81 7.99 -6.69 16.76
CA SER A 81 6.78 -6.42 17.55
C SER A 81 6.24 -7.69 18.21
N THR A 82 5.74 -7.57 19.44
CA THR A 82 4.97 -8.61 20.10
C THR A 82 3.59 -8.82 19.47
N ARG A 83 3.05 -7.81 18.78
CA ARG A 83 1.78 -7.89 18.06
C ARG A 83 1.94 -8.66 16.74
N ALA A 84 1.23 -9.77 16.59
CA ALA A 84 1.30 -10.63 15.42
C ALA A 84 0.95 -9.89 14.11
N SER A 85 0.02 -8.94 14.13
CA SER A 85 -0.33 -8.13 12.95
C SER A 85 0.81 -7.24 12.50
N ALA A 86 1.53 -6.61 13.44
CA ALA A 86 2.68 -5.78 13.12
C ALA A 86 3.86 -6.62 12.61
N ARG A 87 4.12 -7.81 13.23
CA ARG A 87 5.14 -8.73 12.70
C ARG A 87 4.85 -9.18 11.28
N ARG A 88 3.58 -9.46 10.95
CA ARG A 88 3.20 -9.80 9.56
C ARG A 88 3.43 -8.65 8.58
N ALA A 89 3.23 -7.41 9.03
CA ALA A 89 3.47 -6.24 8.19
C ALA A 89 4.97 -5.94 7.99
N GLY A 90 5.82 -6.30 8.96
CA GLY A 90 7.23 -5.96 8.94
C GLY A 90 7.49 -4.47 9.16
N LEU A 91 8.49 -3.92 8.50
CA LEU A 91 8.68 -2.47 8.41
C LEU A 91 7.69 -1.91 7.40
N PHE A 92 6.95 -0.87 7.79
CA PHE A 92 5.99 -0.24 6.90
C PHE A 92 5.87 1.27 7.11
N VAL A 93 5.41 1.94 6.06
CA VAL A 93 5.14 3.38 6.02
C VAL A 93 3.69 3.62 5.63
N ASP A 94 3.01 4.51 6.35
CA ASP A 94 1.68 4.99 6.03
C ASP A 94 1.73 6.47 5.62
N VAL A 95 1.15 6.81 4.48
CA VAL A 95 1.10 8.16 3.92
C VAL A 95 -0.34 8.59 3.73
N LEU A 96 -0.74 9.74 4.28
CA LEU A 96 -2.01 10.39 3.95
C LEU A 96 -1.84 11.15 2.65
N GLY A 97 -2.47 10.68 1.60
CA GLY A 97 -2.47 11.33 0.30
C GLY A 97 -3.27 12.65 0.30
N SER A 98 -2.96 13.52 -0.64
CA SER A 98 -3.68 14.77 -0.87
C SER A 98 -5.15 14.57 -1.26
N ASP A 99 -5.52 13.37 -1.67
CA ASP A 99 -6.87 12.90 -1.95
C ASP A 99 -7.60 12.33 -0.72
N SER A 100 -7.00 12.47 0.46
CA SER A 100 -7.52 11.95 1.73
C SER A 100 -7.57 10.42 1.82
N LEU A 101 -6.90 9.68 0.93
CA LEU A 101 -6.68 8.24 1.07
C LEU A 101 -5.39 7.96 1.83
N VAL A 102 -5.31 6.79 2.48
CA VAL A 102 -4.07 6.34 3.12
C VAL A 102 -3.41 5.29 2.24
N TYR A 103 -2.16 5.54 1.90
CA TYR A 103 -1.27 4.68 1.12
C TYR A 103 -0.32 3.98 2.06
N ARG A 104 -0.33 2.64 2.06
CA ARG A 104 0.48 1.82 2.95
C ARG A 104 1.47 0.99 2.16
N TYR A 105 2.72 1.07 2.56
CA TYR A 105 3.87 0.42 1.94
C TYR A 105 4.45 -0.56 2.94
N LEU A 106 4.23 -1.87 2.77
CA LEU A 106 4.63 -2.91 3.72
C LEU A 106 5.76 -3.78 3.17
N HIS A 107 6.39 -4.54 4.05
CA HIS A 107 7.53 -5.43 3.75
C HIS A 107 8.77 -4.68 3.27
N LEU A 108 9.00 -3.47 3.83
CA LEU A 108 10.17 -2.66 3.52
C LEU A 108 11.42 -3.20 4.23
N GLY A 109 12.57 -3.11 3.57
CA GLY A 109 13.88 -3.40 4.14
C GLY A 109 14.41 -2.23 4.96
N ASP A 110 14.16 -1.03 4.46
CA ASP A 110 14.49 0.25 5.09
C ASP A 110 13.36 1.27 4.88
N ALA A 111 13.46 2.40 5.55
CA ALA A 111 12.58 3.54 5.36
C ALA A 111 13.41 4.82 5.24
N ALA A 112 13.25 5.53 4.13
CA ALA A 112 13.95 6.79 3.82
C ALA A 112 13.20 8.03 4.33
N VAL A 113 12.11 7.85 5.06
CA VAL A 113 11.19 8.91 5.49
C VAL A 113 10.92 8.85 6.99
N ARG A 114 10.33 9.93 7.53
CA ARG A 114 9.88 10.02 8.93
C ARG A 114 8.47 10.58 9.04
N GLY A 115 7.82 10.31 10.15
CA GLY A 115 6.47 10.86 10.44
C GLY A 115 6.45 12.39 10.34
N GLY A 116 5.37 12.93 9.76
CA GLY A 116 5.18 14.35 9.49
C GLY A 116 5.88 14.88 8.22
N GLN A 117 6.71 14.08 7.55
CA GLN A 117 7.37 14.49 6.31
C GLN A 117 6.36 14.63 5.16
N THR A 118 6.42 15.77 4.45
CA THR A 118 5.66 15.96 3.20
C THR A 118 6.41 15.32 2.03
N LEU A 119 5.65 14.65 1.16
CA LEU A 119 6.16 13.95 -0.01
C LEU A 119 5.49 14.48 -1.27
N THR A 120 6.25 14.57 -2.34
CA THR A 120 5.77 14.69 -3.72
C THR A 120 5.63 13.30 -4.35
N LEU A 121 4.96 13.24 -5.50
CA LEU A 121 4.86 12.02 -6.29
C LEU A 121 6.26 11.55 -6.69
N GLY A 122 6.59 10.29 -6.42
CA GLY A 122 7.88 9.70 -6.77
C GLY A 122 9.00 9.90 -5.74
N ASP A 123 8.75 10.65 -4.65
CA ASP A 123 9.75 10.78 -3.57
C ASP A 123 10.06 9.41 -2.93
N PRO A 124 11.32 9.18 -2.52
CA PRO A 124 11.73 7.90 -1.95
C PRO A 124 10.98 7.61 -0.63
N ILE A 125 10.48 6.38 -0.50
CA ILE A 125 9.87 5.83 0.72
C ILE A 125 10.85 4.89 1.42
N GLY A 126 11.57 4.06 0.67
CA GLY A 126 12.47 3.02 1.15
C GLY A 126 12.79 2.00 0.07
N SER A 127 13.05 0.76 0.46
CA SER A 127 13.31 -0.35 -0.47
C SER A 127 12.58 -1.63 -0.06
N VAL A 128 12.38 -2.56 -1.00
CA VAL A 128 11.77 -3.87 -0.74
C VAL A 128 12.75 -4.77 -0.01
N ALA A 129 12.29 -5.40 1.07
CA ALA A 129 13.09 -6.31 1.88
C ALA A 129 13.47 -7.61 1.14
N PRO A 130 14.58 -8.26 1.51
CA PRO A 130 14.81 -9.67 1.21
C PRO A 130 13.71 -10.55 1.82
N ALA A 131 13.53 -11.74 1.23
CA ALA A 131 12.58 -12.73 1.74
C ALA A 131 12.76 -12.98 3.24
N MET A 132 11.66 -13.10 3.98
CA MET A 132 11.59 -13.42 5.41
C MET A 132 12.29 -12.42 6.36
N THR A 133 12.77 -11.27 5.87
CA THR A 133 13.44 -10.27 6.72
C THR A 133 12.52 -9.13 7.17
N SER A 134 11.39 -8.94 6.52
CA SER A 134 10.41 -7.92 6.89
C SER A 134 8.99 -8.45 6.70
N GLY A 135 8.33 -8.77 7.79
CA GLY A 135 7.03 -9.42 7.78
C GLY A 135 7.13 -10.91 7.43
N LEU A 136 6.00 -11.49 7.01
CA LEU A 136 5.91 -12.88 6.58
C LEU A 136 5.98 -13.01 5.04
N ALA A 137 6.77 -12.17 4.41
CA ALA A 137 7.00 -12.20 2.97
C ALA A 137 8.04 -13.28 2.63
N ASP A 138 7.60 -14.43 2.15
CA ASP A 138 8.45 -15.57 1.74
C ASP A 138 9.18 -15.33 0.41
N THR A 139 8.69 -14.39 -0.36
CA THR A 139 9.27 -13.93 -1.63
C THR A 139 9.33 -12.40 -1.61
N PRO A 140 10.40 -11.76 -2.12
CA PRO A 140 10.49 -10.31 -2.15
C PRO A 140 9.32 -9.68 -2.92
N HIS A 141 8.57 -8.82 -2.26
CA HIS A 141 7.48 -8.04 -2.86
C HIS A 141 7.15 -6.82 -2.01
N LEU A 142 6.58 -5.82 -2.63
CA LEU A 142 5.89 -4.75 -1.93
C LEU A 142 4.43 -5.15 -1.74
N HIS A 143 3.95 -5.23 -0.51
CA HIS A 143 2.51 -5.25 -0.24
C HIS A 143 2.02 -3.80 -0.17
N PHE A 144 1.15 -3.42 -1.11
CA PHE A 144 0.68 -2.05 -1.26
C PHE A 144 -0.83 -1.97 -1.05
N GLU A 145 -1.24 -1.14 -0.07
CA GLU A 145 -2.65 -0.90 0.23
C GLU A 145 -3.04 0.54 -0.08
N VAL A 146 -4.28 0.74 -0.54
CA VAL A 146 -4.97 2.02 -0.51
C VAL A 146 -6.20 1.88 0.38
N ARG A 147 -6.35 2.76 1.35
CA ARG A 147 -7.39 2.69 2.38
C ARG A 147 -8.22 3.97 2.39
N ALA A 148 -9.54 3.82 2.52
CA ALA A 148 -10.38 4.97 2.81
C ALA A 148 -9.97 5.57 4.16
N SER A 149 -9.78 6.88 4.21
CA SER A 149 -9.33 7.53 5.43
C SER A 149 -10.51 7.94 6.31
N ASP A 150 -11.08 7.01 7.00
CA ASP A 150 -11.79 7.25 8.25
C ASP A 150 -10.82 7.03 9.42
N PHE A 151 -9.66 7.74 9.33
CA PHE A 151 -8.58 7.65 10.28
C PHE A 151 -9.06 7.98 11.69
N GLN A 152 -9.43 6.97 12.43
CA GLN A 152 -9.60 7.06 13.86
C GLN A 152 -8.29 6.67 14.54
N ARG A 153 -7.57 7.66 15.05
CA ARG A 153 -6.32 7.50 15.81
C ARG A 153 -6.36 6.37 16.86
N ALA A 154 -7.54 6.05 17.39
CA ALA A 154 -7.70 5.10 18.47
C ALA A 154 -7.63 3.62 18.03
N ARG A 155 -7.77 3.28 16.76
CA ARG A 155 -7.89 1.88 16.30
C ARG A 155 -6.82 1.41 15.34
N GLU A 156 -5.91 2.26 14.90
CA GLU A 156 -4.88 1.93 13.89
C GLU A 156 -5.45 1.25 12.61
N ASP A 157 -6.75 1.35 12.38
CA ASP A 157 -7.42 0.80 11.20
C ASP A 157 -7.93 1.95 10.32
N TYR A 158 -7.56 1.94 9.06
CA TYR A 158 -7.85 2.98 8.10
C TYR A 158 -9.07 2.64 7.24
N GLY A 159 -10.11 2.10 7.84
CA GLY A 159 -11.33 1.81 7.13
C GLY A 159 -11.17 0.81 5.96
N ALA A 160 -12.00 0.96 4.94
CA ALA A 160 -12.09 0.00 3.86
C ALA A 160 -10.84 -0.04 2.97
N ALA A 161 -10.44 -1.23 2.56
CA ALA A 161 -9.42 -1.43 1.54
C ALA A 161 -10.01 -1.18 0.14
N LEU A 162 -9.36 -0.31 -0.62
CA LEU A 162 -9.66 -0.06 -2.03
C LEU A 162 -8.73 -0.91 -2.90
N ASN A 163 -9.19 -1.27 -4.10
CA ASN A 163 -8.31 -1.99 -5.03
C ASN A 163 -7.32 -1.00 -5.69
N PRO A 164 -6.01 -1.06 -5.39
CA PRO A 164 -5.03 -0.13 -5.94
C PRO A 164 -4.97 -0.15 -7.47
N LEU A 165 -5.27 -1.29 -8.11
CA LEU A 165 -5.24 -1.42 -9.58
C LEU A 165 -6.28 -0.54 -10.30
N ARG A 166 -7.27 -0.03 -9.57
CA ARG A 166 -8.25 0.92 -10.13
C ARG A 166 -7.77 2.36 -10.10
N LEU A 167 -6.73 2.65 -9.34
CA LEU A 167 -6.15 3.99 -9.17
C LEU A 167 -4.85 4.14 -9.94
N LEU A 168 -4.04 3.07 -9.96
CA LEU A 168 -2.73 3.09 -10.60
C LEU A 168 -2.83 3.09 -12.12
N PRO A 169 -1.88 3.72 -12.83
CA PRO A 169 -1.82 3.67 -14.29
C PRO A 169 -1.74 2.23 -14.81
N THR A 170 -2.41 1.95 -15.92
CA THR A 170 -2.30 0.65 -16.57
C THR A 170 -0.88 0.41 -17.06
N ILE A 171 -0.33 -0.76 -16.75
CA ILE A 171 0.98 -1.21 -17.24
C ILE A 171 0.84 -2.53 -18.01
N LYS A 172 1.73 -2.75 -18.96
CA LYS A 172 1.92 -4.06 -19.60
C LYS A 172 3.10 -4.73 -18.91
N LEU A 173 2.85 -5.84 -18.23
CA LEU A 173 3.93 -6.69 -17.73
C LEU A 173 4.62 -7.36 -18.92
N ARG A 174 5.93 -7.49 -18.85
CA ARG A 174 6.67 -8.28 -19.85
C ARG A 174 6.28 -9.76 -19.67
N ALA A 175 5.98 -10.40 -20.79
CA ALA A 175 5.73 -11.83 -20.84
C ALA A 175 7.01 -12.62 -20.55
#